data_9000896b83a8cd0c6255834a650982c1
#
_entry.id   9000896b83a8cd0c6255834a650982c1
#
_cell.length_a   1.000
_cell.length_b   1.000
_cell.length_c   1.000
_cell.angle_alpha   90.00
_cell.angle_beta   90.00
_cell.angle_gamma   90.00
#
_symmetry.space_group_name_H-M   'P 1'
#
loop_
_entity.id
_entity.type
_entity.pdbx_description
1 polymer ?
#
loop_
_entity_poly.entity_id
_entity_poly.type
_entity_poly.pdbx_seq_one_letter_code
_entity_poly.pdbx_strand_id
1 'polypeptide(L)'
;MTTSPRDPGASGPARMPVLFVGHGNPMNAIEDNAWSRAFREVARTLPRPRAILAVSAHWYVEGTFATADERPRTLHDFGGFPAELSRVQYPAPGDPALARRVVELVGARRASLDGSWGLDHGTWSVLVHLRPAADVPVVQLSIDGRLEPEEHLAIGRALAPLRDEGVLVLASGNLVHNLGHAFGAWHRGETEAPEWARAFDAGVARALELHEEGPLLRALSSDAGRLAHPTPDHFLPLLYAAGASRAEDAVRFPIEGFDMSSLSMRSVRFG
;
A
#
# COMPACT_ATOMS: atom_id res chain seq x y z
N MET A 1 -47.06 -3.91 32.15
CA MET A 1 -46.32 -3.89 30.86
C MET A 1 -45.11 -3.00 31.04
N THR A 2 -43.98 -3.62 31.37
CA THR A 2 -42.69 -2.92 31.60
C THR A 2 -41.91 -2.96 30.31
N THR A 3 -41.72 -1.80 29.68
CA THR A 3 -40.85 -1.62 28.53
C THR A 3 -39.41 -1.64 29.02
N SER A 4 -38.65 -2.68 28.68
CA SER A 4 -37.19 -2.72 28.87
C SER A 4 -36.53 -1.61 28.05
N PRO A 5 -35.57 -0.86 28.60
CA PRO A 5 -34.80 0.09 27.84
C PRO A 5 -33.91 -0.63 26.82
N ARG A 6 -33.91 -0.19 25.60
CA ARG A 6 -32.92 -0.63 24.58
C ARG A 6 -31.55 -0.14 25.01
N ASP A 7 -30.62 -1.06 25.07
CA ASP A 7 -29.20 -0.81 25.33
C ASP A 7 -28.59 0.02 24.18
N PRO A 8 -28.05 1.24 24.40
CA PRO A 8 -27.48 2.08 23.36
C PRO A 8 -25.97 1.82 23.18
N GLY A 9 -25.52 0.57 23.17
CA GLY A 9 -24.09 0.25 23.29
C GLY A 9 -23.53 -0.83 22.37
N ALA A 10 -24.15 -1.17 21.24
CA ALA A 10 -23.46 -1.94 20.20
C ALA A 10 -22.79 -0.99 19.20
N SER A 11 -21.65 -0.41 19.57
CA SER A 11 -20.73 0.15 18.58
C SER A 11 -20.31 -1.01 17.67
N GLY A 12 -20.65 -0.93 16.38
CA GLY A 12 -20.14 -1.85 15.37
C GLY A 12 -18.61 -1.94 15.42
N PRO A 13 -17.99 -2.94 14.79
CA PRO A 13 -16.54 -3.06 14.80
C PRO A 13 -15.91 -1.73 14.39
N ALA A 14 -14.87 -1.30 15.13
CA ALA A 14 -14.18 -0.05 14.84
C ALA A 14 -13.69 -0.08 13.39
N ARG A 15 -13.92 1.02 12.67
CA ARG A 15 -13.47 1.17 11.28
C ARG A 15 -11.98 0.85 11.16
N MET A 16 -11.61 0.06 10.15
CA MET A 16 -10.21 -0.25 9.87
C MET A 16 -9.46 1.00 9.38
N PRO A 17 -8.20 1.19 9.81
CA PRO A 17 -7.35 2.22 9.22
C PRO A 17 -7.06 1.92 7.75
N VAL A 18 -6.53 2.91 7.02
CA VAL A 18 -5.83 2.71 5.76
C VAL A 18 -4.34 2.81 6.03
N LEU A 19 -3.56 1.97 5.38
CA LEU A 19 -2.11 1.98 5.50
C LEU A 19 -1.47 2.10 4.11
N PHE A 20 -0.63 3.11 3.92
CA PHE A 20 0.35 3.15 2.83
C PHE A 20 1.72 2.80 3.41
N VAL A 21 2.47 1.93 2.74
CA VAL A 21 3.79 1.47 3.19
C VAL A 21 4.83 1.73 2.11
N GLY A 22 5.89 2.44 2.47
CA GLY A 22 7.12 2.46 1.71
C GLY A 22 7.81 1.09 1.85
N HIS A 23 7.62 0.20 0.86
CA HIS A 23 8.14 -1.17 0.98
C HIS A 23 9.66 -1.26 0.79
N GLY A 24 10.25 -0.36 0.00
CA GLY A 24 11.70 -0.29 -0.21
C GLY A 24 12.27 -1.53 -0.88
N ASN A 25 13.43 -1.97 -0.39
CA ASN A 25 14.12 -3.13 -0.93
C ASN A 25 13.42 -4.44 -0.50
N PRO A 26 13.15 -5.39 -1.42
CA PRO A 26 12.54 -6.69 -1.07
C PRO A 26 13.36 -7.52 -0.06
N MET A 27 14.66 -7.24 0.10
CA MET A 27 15.50 -7.85 1.16
C MET A 27 15.00 -7.55 2.58
N ASN A 28 14.23 -6.47 2.75
CA ASN A 28 13.56 -6.17 4.02
C ASN A 28 12.68 -7.33 4.52
N ALA A 29 12.22 -8.21 3.63
CA ALA A 29 11.42 -9.37 4.01
C ALA A 29 12.20 -10.41 4.83
N ILE A 30 13.51 -10.53 4.63
CA ILE A 30 14.35 -11.58 5.27
C ILE A 30 15.45 -11.01 6.17
N GLU A 31 15.75 -9.73 6.06
CA GLU A 31 16.77 -9.08 6.90
C GLU A 31 16.17 -8.56 8.20
N ASP A 32 16.94 -8.66 9.29
CA ASP A 32 16.61 -7.95 10.54
C ASP A 32 17.29 -6.57 10.57
N ASN A 33 16.66 -5.60 9.96
CA ASN A 33 17.14 -4.23 9.86
C ASN A 33 16.16 -3.22 10.50
N ALA A 34 16.45 -1.94 10.38
CA ALA A 34 15.59 -0.89 10.94
C ALA A 34 14.17 -0.93 10.35
N TRP A 35 14.05 -1.21 9.04
CA TRP A 35 12.78 -1.19 8.31
C TRP A 35 11.91 -2.39 8.69
N SER A 36 12.47 -3.60 8.69
CA SER A 36 11.73 -4.80 9.11
C SER A 36 11.26 -4.71 10.56
N ARG A 37 12.07 -4.10 11.45
CA ARG A 37 11.66 -3.82 12.84
C ARG A 37 10.53 -2.80 12.91
N ALA A 38 10.59 -1.73 12.10
CA ALA A 38 9.55 -0.72 12.04
C ALA A 38 8.22 -1.31 11.53
N PHE A 39 8.23 -2.19 10.51
CA PHE A 39 7.03 -2.89 10.07
C PHE A 39 6.40 -3.73 11.19
N ARG A 40 7.22 -4.42 12.00
CA ARG A 40 6.73 -5.17 13.17
C ARG A 40 6.10 -4.27 14.25
N GLU A 41 6.64 -3.07 14.45
CA GLU A 41 6.03 -2.08 15.37
C GLU A 41 4.69 -1.59 14.83
N VAL A 42 4.59 -1.27 13.54
CA VAL A 42 3.31 -0.92 12.91
C VAL A 42 2.29 -2.04 13.12
N ALA A 43 2.68 -3.29 12.92
CA ALA A 43 1.83 -4.46 13.10
C ALA A 43 1.17 -4.52 14.49
N ARG A 44 1.89 -4.15 15.55
CA ARG A 44 1.40 -4.16 16.94
C ARG A 44 0.30 -3.13 17.19
N THR A 45 0.27 -2.06 16.41
CA THR A 45 -0.71 -0.97 16.55
C THR A 45 -1.95 -1.16 15.68
N LEU A 46 -1.90 -2.09 14.71
CA LEU A 46 -3.00 -2.33 13.80
C LEU A 46 -4.01 -3.33 14.40
N PRO A 47 -5.31 -3.02 14.39
CA PRO A 47 -6.33 -4.00 14.73
C PRO A 47 -6.23 -5.19 13.77
N ARG A 48 -6.70 -6.37 14.23
CA ARG A 48 -6.76 -7.54 13.35
C ARG A 48 -7.87 -7.35 12.32
N PRO A 49 -7.57 -7.29 11.02
CA PRO A 49 -8.59 -7.20 10.00
C PRO A 49 -9.24 -8.58 9.73
N ARG A 50 -10.46 -8.59 9.19
CA ARG A 50 -11.05 -9.83 8.67
C ARG A 50 -10.42 -10.25 7.34
N ALA A 51 -9.96 -9.27 6.53
CA ALA A 51 -9.25 -9.46 5.27
C ALA A 51 -8.41 -8.22 4.94
N ILE A 52 -7.51 -8.34 3.98
CA ILE A 52 -6.67 -7.26 3.48
C ILE A 52 -6.95 -7.07 1.98
N LEU A 53 -7.21 -5.83 1.57
CA LEU A 53 -7.13 -5.42 0.18
C LEU A 53 -5.78 -4.73 -0.03
N ALA A 54 -4.90 -5.36 -0.81
CA ALA A 54 -3.59 -4.83 -1.14
C ALA A 54 -3.61 -4.14 -2.52
N VAL A 55 -2.99 -2.96 -2.63
CA VAL A 55 -2.71 -2.27 -3.91
C VAL A 55 -1.21 -2.10 -3.98
N SER A 56 -0.55 -2.84 -4.88
CA SER A 56 0.91 -2.85 -4.99
C SER A 56 1.38 -2.19 -6.28
N ALA A 57 2.48 -1.44 -6.18
CA ALA A 57 3.19 -0.85 -7.32
C ALA A 57 3.58 -1.88 -8.39
N HIS A 58 3.73 -3.15 -7.99
CA HIS A 58 4.23 -4.22 -8.86
C HIS A 58 3.18 -4.87 -9.74
N TRP A 59 1.89 -4.67 -9.48
CA TRP A 59 0.84 -5.07 -10.40
C TRP A 59 0.33 -3.87 -11.21
N TYR A 60 1.23 -3.30 -11.99
CA TYR A 60 0.99 -2.15 -12.87
C TYR A 60 0.78 -2.65 -14.30
N VAL A 61 -0.47 -2.63 -14.77
CA VAL A 61 -0.91 -3.25 -16.03
C VAL A 61 -1.97 -2.38 -16.72
N GLU A 62 -2.41 -2.78 -17.90
CA GLU A 62 -3.58 -2.19 -18.54
C GLU A 62 -4.86 -2.87 -18.03
N GLY A 63 -5.63 -2.16 -17.23
CA GLY A 63 -6.88 -2.63 -16.62
C GLY A 63 -6.82 -2.73 -15.11
N THR A 64 -8.00 -2.68 -14.50
CA THR A 64 -8.17 -2.85 -13.06
C THR A 64 -8.70 -4.26 -12.78
N PHE A 65 -7.88 -5.06 -12.05
CA PHE A 65 -8.16 -6.46 -11.76
C PHE A 65 -8.07 -6.74 -10.27
N ALA A 66 -8.96 -7.58 -9.75
CA ALA A 66 -8.89 -8.08 -8.38
C ALA A 66 -8.60 -9.58 -8.38
N THR A 67 -7.59 -10.02 -7.60
CA THR A 67 -7.27 -11.46 -7.50
C THR A 67 -8.44 -12.21 -6.89
N ALA A 68 -8.85 -13.32 -7.54
CA ALA A 68 -10.02 -14.12 -7.16
C ALA A 68 -9.69 -15.58 -6.83
N ASP A 69 -8.42 -15.95 -6.76
CA ASP A 69 -7.99 -17.28 -6.33
C ASP A 69 -8.18 -17.44 -4.81
N GLU A 70 -8.67 -18.60 -4.36
CA GLU A 70 -8.77 -18.95 -2.94
C GLU A 70 -7.40 -19.18 -2.28
N ARG A 71 -6.38 -19.47 -3.07
CA ARG A 71 -4.99 -19.73 -2.64
C ARG A 71 -4.01 -19.03 -3.57
N PRO A 72 -3.93 -17.69 -3.51
CA PRO A 72 -3.05 -16.93 -4.37
C PRO A 72 -1.59 -17.35 -4.12
N ARG A 73 -0.85 -17.56 -5.18
CA ARG A 73 0.57 -17.92 -5.10
C ARG A 73 1.42 -16.73 -4.68
N THR A 74 2.53 -16.97 -4.00
CA THR A 74 3.57 -15.96 -3.77
C THR A 74 4.33 -15.73 -5.06
N LEU A 75 4.36 -14.48 -5.57
CA LEU A 75 5.08 -14.11 -6.79
C LEU A 75 6.46 -13.53 -6.43
N HIS A 76 7.48 -13.99 -7.14
CA HIS A 76 8.84 -13.48 -7.02
C HIS A 76 9.15 -12.69 -8.30
N ASP A 77 8.57 -11.51 -8.40
CA ASP A 77 8.59 -10.59 -9.55
C ASP A 77 9.84 -9.70 -9.56
N PHE A 78 10.97 -10.24 -9.13
CA PHE A 78 12.28 -9.60 -9.06
C PHE A 78 13.40 -10.52 -9.55
N GLY A 79 14.59 -9.96 -9.79
CA GLY A 79 15.80 -10.69 -10.15
C GLY A 79 17.04 -10.09 -9.52
N GLY A 80 18.15 -10.86 -9.52
CA GLY A 80 19.44 -10.38 -9.01
C GLY A 80 19.60 -10.38 -7.48
N PHE A 81 18.65 -10.98 -6.75
CA PHE A 81 18.71 -11.13 -5.29
C PHE A 81 19.20 -12.52 -4.86
N PRO A 82 19.64 -12.67 -3.59
CA PRO A 82 20.02 -13.98 -3.03
C PRO A 82 18.87 -14.99 -3.12
N ALA A 83 19.23 -16.28 -3.30
CA ALA A 83 18.26 -17.36 -3.45
C ALA A 83 17.33 -17.53 -2.23
N GLU A 84 17.76 -17.08 -1.04
CA GLU A 84 16.94 -17.08 0.17
C GLU A 84 15.65 -16.29 -0.01
N LEU A 85 15.72 -15.16 -0.68
CA LEU A 85 14.55 -14.32 -0.93
C LEU A 85 13.54 -15.02 -1.85
N SER A 86 14.02 -15.73 -2.87
CA SER A 86 13.16 -16.49 -3.80
C SER A 86 12.52 -17.73 -3.16
N ARG A 87 12.93 -18.13 -1.94
CA ARG A 87 12.32 -19.24 -1.19
C ARG A 87 11.23 -18.78 -0.24
N VAL A 88 11.08 -17.47 -0.01
CA VAL A 88 10.04 -16.96 0.87
C VAL A 88 8.67 -17.34 0.32
N GLN A 89 7.81 -17.86 1.18
CA GLN A 89 6.42 -18.14 0.86
C GLN A 89 5.53 -17.39 1.84
N TYR A 90 4.49 -16.77 1.31
CA TYR A 90 3.45 -16.13 2.11
C TYR A 90 2.09 -16.73 1.75
N PRO A 91 1.73 -17.90 2.32
CA PRO A 91 0.59 -18.69 1.90
C PRO A 91 -0.74 -18.19 2.51
N ALA A 92 -0.97 -16.88 2.48
CA ALA A 92 -2.24 -16.33 2.92
C ALA A 92 -3.39 -16.83 2.04
N PRO A 93 -4.56 -17.14 2.60
CA PRO A 93 -5.74 -17.44 1.80
C PRO A 93 -6.17 -16.22 0.99
N GLY A 94 -6.83 -16.44 -0.14
CA GLY A 94 -7.57 -15.41 -0.86
C GLY A 94 -9.01 -15.29 -0.33
N ASP A 95 -9.72 -14.27 -0.85
CA ASP A 95 -11.14 -14.06 -0.54
C ASP A 95 -11.90 -13.70 -1.85
N PRO A 96 -12.40 -14.68 -2.61
CA PRO A 96 -13.17 -14.40 -3.83
C PRO A 96 -14.45 -13.59 -3.60
N ALA A 97 -15.01 -13.61 -2.38
CA ALA A 97 -16.17 -12.79 -2.05
C ALA A 97 -15.77 -11.31 -1.92
N LEU A 98 -14.65 -11.04 -1.25
CA LEU A 98 -14.07 -9.70 -1.20
C LEU A 98 -13.66 -9.21 -2.59
N ALA A 99 -13.07 -10.07 -3.43
CA ALA A 99 -12.70 -9.71 -4.81
C ALA A 99 -13.93 -9.24 -5.60
N ARG A 100 -15.05 -9.97 -5.52
CA ARG A 100 -16.32 -9.55 -6.14
C ARG A 100 -16.84 -8.23 -5.55
N ARG A 101 -16.72 -8.05 -4.24
CA ARG A 101 -17.11 -6.81 -3.57
C ARG A 101 -16.27 -5.62 -4.05
N VAL A 102 -14.97 -5.80 -4.24
CA VAL A 102 -14.07 -4.79 -4.81
C VAL A 102 -14.52 -4.41 -6.22
N VAL A 103 -14.78 -5.40 -7.09
CA VAL A 103 -15.27 -5.15 -8.45
C VAL A 103 -16.62 -4.43 -8.46
N GLU A 104 -17.52 -4.77 -7.54
CA GLU A 104 -18.81 -4.08 -7.38
C GLU A 104 -18.61 -2.59 -7.02
N LEU A 105 -17.74 -2.31 -6.04
CA LEU A 105 -17.48 -0.94 -5.56
C LEU A 105 -16.80 -0.07 -6.63
N VAL A 106 -15.82 -0.62 -7.34
CA VAL A 106 -15.11 0.09 -8.43
C VAL A 106 -16.03 0.24 -9.66
N GLY A 107 -16.94 -0.71 -9.84
CA GLY A 107 -17.87 -0.80 -10.95
C GLY A 107 -17.43 -1.83 -12.01
N ALA A 108 -18.31 -2.74 -12.34
CA ALA A 108 -18.05 -3.88 -13.23
C ALA A 108 -17.63 -3.50 -14.68
N ARG A 109 -17.78 -2.25 -15.06
CA ARG A 109 -17.28 -1.74 -16.36
C ARG A 109 -15.81 -1.29 -16.28
N ARG A 110 -15.28 -1.08 -15.07
CA ARG A 110 -13.93 -0.58 -14.82
C ARG A 110 -13.02 -1.64 -14.24
N ALA A 111 -13.55 -2.60 -13.49
CA ALA A 111 -12.78 -3.64 -12.83
C ALA A 111 -13.34 -5.03 -13.14
N SER A 112 -12.47 -6.03 -13.14
CA SER A 112 -12.83 -7.44 -13.32
C SER A 112 -12.02 -8.34 -12.38
N LEU A 113 -12.43 -9.62 -12.29
CA LEU A 113 -11.72 -10.62 -11.51
C LEU A 113 -10.56 -11.20 -12.33
N ASP A 114 -9.47 -11.51 -11.65
CA ASP A 114 -8.32 -12.22 -12.20
C ASP A 114 -8.00 -13.45 -11.35
N GLY A 115 -7.82 -14.60 -11.99
CA GLY A 115 -7.45 -15.86 -11.33
C GLY A 115 -5.99 -16.27 -11.61
N SER A 116 -5.21 -15.42 -12.25
CA SER A 116 -3.85 -15.76 -12.70
C SER A 116 -2.75 -15.06 -11.90
N TRP A 117 -3.02 -13.85 -11.40
CA TRP A 117 -2.07 -13.13 -10.53
C TRP A 117 -2.07 -13.73 -9.13
N GLY A 118 -1.00 -13.44 -8.38
CA GLY A 118 -0.86 -13.84 -6.99
C GLY A 118 -0.60 -12.66 -6.07
N LEU A 119 0.20 -12.87 -5.03
CA LEU A 119 0.72 -11.82 -4.17
C LEU A 119 2.14 -11.50 -4.60
N ASP A 120 2.37 -10.30 -5.14
CA ASP A 120 3.70 -9.84 -5.56
C ASP A 120 4.56 -9.40 -4.36
N HIS A 121 5.85 -9.14 -4.61
CA HIS A 121 6.77 -8.83 -3.52
C HIS A 121 6.46 -7.50 -2.82
N GLY A 122 5.88 -6.53 -3.48
CA GLY A 122 5.43 -5.30 -2.80
C GLY A 122 4.35 -5.59 -1.75
N THR A 123 3.57 -6.63 -1.95
CA THR A 123 2.55 -7.09 -0.99
C THR A 123 3.14 -8.03 0.06
N TRP A 124 3.73 -9.15 -0.33
CA TRP A 124 4.12 -10.17 0.64
C TRP A 124 5.34 -9.79 1.47
N SER A 125 6.31 -9.01 0.94
CA SER A 125 7.49 -8.59 1.69
C SER A 125 7.15 -7.70 2.91
N VAL A 126 6.05 -6.98 2.82
CA VAL A 126 5.50 -6.20 3.94
C VAL A 126 4.66 -7.08 4.87
N LEU A 127 3.83 -7.95 4.30
CA LEU A 127 2.90 -8.79 5.07
C LEU A 127 3.61 -9.85 5.92
N VAL A 128 4.79 -10.33 5.55
CA VAL A 128 5.59 -11.24 6.39
C VAL A 128 5.94 -10.62 7.75
N HIS A 129 5.92 -9.28 7.86
CA HIS A 129 6.13 -8.56 9.11
C HIS A 129 4.80 -8.09 9.74
N LEU A 130 3.87 -7.61 8.92
CA LEU A 130 2.58 -7.11 9.43
C LEU A 130 1.66 -8.23 9.92
N ARG A 131 1.67 -9.38 9.25
CA ARG A 131 0.83 -10.55 9.55
C ARG A 131 1.60 -11.86 9.30
N PRO A 132 2.62 -12.16 10.12
CA PRO A 132 3.56 -13.27 9.86
C PRO A 132 2.88 -14.66 9.88
N ALA A 133 1.71 -14.79 10.51
CA ALA A 133 0.97 -16.05 10.51
C ALA A 133 0.31 -16.38 9.16
N ALA A 134 0.26 -15.43 8.22
CA ALA A 134 -0.41 -15.55 6.92
C ALA A 134 -1.86 -16.10 7.01
N ASP A 135 -2.56 -15.76 8.10
CA ASP A 135 -3.87 -16.30 8.46
C ASP A 135 -5.04 -15.32 8.23
N VAL A 136 -4.74 -14.20 7.59
CA VAL A 136 -5.71 -13.20 7.15
C VAL A 136 -5.83 -13.27 5.64
N PRO A 137 -7.05 -13.39 5.08
CA PRO A 137 -7.26 -13.42 3.64
C PRO A 137 -6.75 -12.14 2.96
N VAL A 138 -6.13 -12.30 1.77
CA VAL A 138 -5.60 -11.19 0.99
C VAL A 138 -6.17 -11.22 -0.42
N VAL A 139 -6.70 -10.07 -0.84
CA VAL A 139 -7.04 -9.77 -2.23
C VAL A 139 -6.11 -8.67 -2.69
N GLN A 140 -5.53 -8.81 -3.87
CA GLN A 140 -4.71 -7.77 -4.47
C GLN A 140 -5.47 -7.11 -5.64
N LEU A 141 -5.36 -5.78 -5.74
CA LEU A 141 -5.94 -4.97 -6.82
C LEU A 141 -4.81 -4.42 -7.68
N SER A 142 -4.93 -4.53 -9.00
CA SER A 142 -3.97 -3.95 -9.93
C SER A 142 -4.13 -2.43 -10.05
N ILE A 143 -3.07 -1.80 -10.54
CA ILE A 143 -3.03 -0.40 -10.94
C ILE A 143 -3.15 -0.35 -12.47
N ASP A 144 -4.19 0.30 -12.98
CA ASP A 144 -4.34 0.50 -14.43
C ASP A 144 -3.49 1.68 -14.90
N GLY A 145 -2.41 1.38 -15.60
CA GLY A 145 -1.44 2.37 -16.09
C GLY A 145 -1.97 3.36 -17.13
N ARG A 146 -3.23 3.22 -17.56
CA ARG A 146 -3.88 4.14 -18.51
C ARG A 146 -4.68 5.24 -17.83
N LEU A 147 -4.88 5.11 -16.50
CA LEU A 147 -5.69 6.07 -15.75
C LEU A 147 -4.85 7.28 -15.31
N GLU A 148 -5.52 8.41 -15.22
CA GLU A 148 -4.95 9.62 -14.66
C GLU A 148 -4.97 9.58 -13.11
N PRO A 149 -4.15 10.39 -12.43
CA PRO A 149 -4.09 10.43 -10.95
C PRO A 149 -5.45 10.59 -10.26
N GLU A 150 -6.35 11.40 -10.83
CA GLU A 150 -7.69 11.64 -10.31
C GLU A 150 -8.54 10.38 -10.31
N GLU A 151 -8.36 9.50 -11.30
CA GLU A 151 -9.10 8.25 -11.41
C GLU A 151 -8.62 7.22 -10.39
N HIS A 152 -7.30 7.14 -10.10
CA HIS A 152 -6.77 6.32 -9.02
C HIS A 152 -7.31 6.76 -7.66
N LEU A 153 -7.33 8.08 -7.40
CA LEU A 153 -7.93 8.63 -6.19
C LEU A 153 -9.42 8.30 -6.08
N ALA A 154 -10.16 8.39 -7.20
CA ALA A 154 -11.59 8.05 -7.25
C ALA A 154 -11.85 6.57 -6.99
N ILE A 155 -10.98 5.66 -7.48
CA ILE A 155 -11.06 4.23 -7.14
C ILE A 155 -10.83 4.04 -5.64
N GLY A 156 -9.82 4.70 -5.07
CA GLY A 156 -9.59 4.69 -3.63
C GLY A 156 -10.82 5.09 -2.83
N ARG A 157 -11.52 6.16 -3.22
CA ARG A 157 -12.78 6.61 -2.60
C ARG A 157 -13.90 5.56 -2.71
N ALA A 158 -14.00 4.90 -3.85
CA ALA A 158 -14.97 3.82 -4.03
C ALA A 158 -14.71 2.63 -3.08
N LEU A 159 -13.46 2.41 -2.68
CA LEU A 159 -13.05 1.33 -1.78
C LEU A 159 -13.20 1.68 -0.29
N ALA A 160 -13.42 2.94 0.07
CA ALA A 160 -13.54 3.39 1.46
C ALA A 160 -14.57 2.59 2.32
N PRO A 161 -15.73 2.13 1.78
CA PRO A 161 -16.68 1.32 2.54
C PRO A 161 -16.11 0.02 3.10
N LEU A 162 -15.09 -0.57 2.47
CA LEU A 162 -14.45 -1.80 2.93
C LEU A 162 -13.88 -1.68 4.35
N ARG A 163 -13.49 -0.49 4.77
CA ARG A 163 -12.97 -0.21 6.12
C ARG A 163 -14.03 -0.47 7.18
N ASP A 164 -15.29 -0.11 6.92
CA ASP A 164 -16.40 -0.37 7.82
C ASP A 164 -16.81 -1.87 7.79
N GLU A 165 -16.41 -2.59 6.73
CA GLU A 165 -16.57 -4.03 6.58
C GLU A 165 -15.42 -4.83 7.23
N GLY A 166 -14.52 -4.19 7.98
CA GLY A 166 -13.39 -4.84 8.68
C GLY A 166 -12.21 -5.20 7.77
N VAL A 167 -12.12 -4.61 6.57
CA VAL A 167 -11.02 -4.83 5.63
C VAL A 167 -9.95 -3.74 5.79
N LEU A 168 -8.69 -4.16 5.96
CA LEU A 168 -7.55 -3.26 5.90
C LEU A 168 -7.24 -2.94 4.43
N VAL A 169 -7.28 -1.67 4.05
CA VAL A 169 -6.73 -1.22 2.78
C VAL A 169 -5.24 -0.96 2.96
N LEU A 170 -4.42 -1.77 2.31
CA LEU A 170 -2.96 -1.71 2.33
C LEU A 170 -2.45 -1.30 0.95
N ALA A 171 -1.93 -0.11 0.83
CA ALA A 171 -1.25 0.36 -0.37
C ALA A 171 0.27 0.22 -0.18
N SER A 172 0.96 -0.31 -1.17
CA SER A 172 2.40 -0.59 -1.11
C SER A 172 3.13 0.02 -2.31
N GLY A 173 4.02 0.94 -2.01
CA GLY A 173 4.81 1.70 -2.98
C GLY A 173 5.95 2.44 -2.29
N ASN A 174 6.31 3.63 -2.75
CA ASN A 174 7.26 4.52 -2.10
C ASN A 174 6.91 5.98 -2.44
N LEU A 175 7.10 6.91 -1.51
CA LEU A 175 6.90 8.35 -1.76
C LEU A 175 7.99 8.95 -2.66
N VAL A 176 9.15 8.36 -2.67
CA VAL A 176 10.23 8.61 -3.63
C VAL A 176 10.78 7.25 -4.07
N HIS A 177 10.89 7.02 -5.37
CA HIS A 177 11.40 5.77 -5.92
C HIS A 177 12.22 6.04 -7.19
N ASN A 178 13.52 6.30 -7.01
CA ASN A 178 14.45 6.47 -8.13
C ASN A 178 15.59 5.46 -8.01
N LEU A 179 15.41 4.27 -8.59
CA LEU A 179 16.42 3.21 -8.57
C LEU A 179 17.72 3.60 -9.29
N GLY A 180 17.64 4.39 -10.36
CA GLY A 180 18.83 4.87 -11.06
C GLY A 180 19.72 5.70 -10.16
N HIS A 181 19.13 6.60 -9.36
CA HIS A 181 19.85 7.37 -8.36
C HIS A 181 20.33 6.47 -7.21
N ALA A 182 19.48 5.60 -6.70
CA ALA A 182 19.78 4.69 -5.58
C ALA A 182 21.00 3.82 -5.87
N PHE A 183 21.05 3.16 -7.03
CA PHE A 183 22.21 2.35 -7.42
C PHE A 183 23.45 3.20 -7.67
N GLY A 184 23.31 4.38 -8.29
CA GLY A 184 24.42 5.32 -8.46
C GLY A 184 25.03 5.76 -7.12
N ALA A 185 24.20 6.15 -6.17
CA ALA A 185 24.61 6.52 -4.82
C ALA A 185 25.28 5.36 -4.09
N TRP A 186 24.70 4.16 -4.15
CA TRP A 186 25.28 2.96 -3.57
C TRP A 186 26.69 2.65 -4.08
N HIS A 187 26.91 2.75 -5.41
CA HIS A 187 28.24 2.56 -5.99
C HIS A 187 29.27 3.60 -5.53
N ARG A 188 28.81 4.79 -5.15
CA ARG A 188 29.69 5.85 -4.61
C ARG A 188 29.83 5.78 -3.09
N GLY A 189 29.15 4.85 -2.42
CA GLY A 189 29.11 4.76 -0.96
C GLY A 189 28.31 5.88 -0.27
N GLU A 190 27.40 6.53 -1.00
CA GLU A 190 26.53 7.58 -0.49
C GLU A 190 25.28 6.97 0.14
N THR A 191 25.01 7.33 1.38
CA THR A 191 23.86 6.80 2.15
C THR A 191 22.81 7.85 2.44
N GLU A 192 23.18 9.14 2.41
CA GLU A 192 22.25 10.23 2.69
C GLU A 192 21.30 10.50 1.55
N ALA A 193 20.07 10.83 1.89
CA ALA A 193 19.08 11.22 0.90
C ALA A 193 19.43 12.61 0.34
N PRO A 194 19.39 12.80 -1.00
CA PRO A 194 19.62 14.10 -1.60
C PRO A 194 18.49 15.07 -1.28
N GLU A 195 18.79 16.37 -1.35
CA GLU A 195 17.84 17.42 -0.99
C GLU A 195 16.53 17.34 -1.77
N TRP A 196 16.60 17.05 -3.08
CA TRP A 196 15.40 16.92 -3.92
C TRP A 196 14.47 15.80 -3.43
N ALA A 197 15.03 14.67 -2.96
CA ALA A 197 14.25 13.54 -2.46
C ALA A 197 13.58 13.90 -1.12
N ARG A 198 14.32 14.52 -0.21
CA ARG A 198 13.78 15.02 1.07
C ARG A 198 12.69 16.07 0.86
N ALA A 199 12.91 17.01 -0.05
CA ALA A 199 11.95 18.08 -0.33
C ALA A 199 10.65 17.53 -0.94
N PHE A 200 10.74 16.58 -1.88
CA PHE A 200 9.57 15.94 -2.47
C PHE A 200 8.79 15.12 -1.43
N ASP A 201 9.47 14.27 -0.66
CA ASP A 201 8.87 13.46 0.41
C ASP A 201 8.15 14.34 1.44
N ALA A 202 8.80 15.40 1.91
CA ALA A 202 8.23 16.35 2.86
C ALA A 202 7.02 17.10 2.27
N GLY A 203 7.07 17.48 1.00
CA GLY A 203 5.98 18.14 0.31
C GLY A 203 4.74 17.25 0.21
N VAL A 204 4.92 15.97 -0.12
CA VAL A 204 3.84 14.98 -0.15
C VAL A 204 3.29 14.74 1.26
N ALA A 205 4.16 14.56 2.26
CA ALA A 205 3.74 14.37 3.65
C ALA A 205 2.87 15.53 4.14
N ARG A 206 3.28 16.78 3.85
CA ARG A 206 2.50 17.96 4.21
C ARG A 206 1.14 18.02 3.51
N ALA A 207 1.07 17.66 2.23
CA ALA A 207 -0.21 17.61 1.52
C ALA A 207 -1.17 16.60 2.16
N LEU A 208 -0.64 15.45 2.62
CA LEU A 208 -1.43 14.45 3.33
C LEU A 208 -1.91 14.95 4.69
N GLU A 209 -1.06 15.60 5.49
CA GLU A 209 -1.43 16.20 6.79
C GLU A 209 -2.54 17.23 6.66
N LEU A 210 -2.51 18.01 5.57
CA LEU A 210 -3.50 19.06 5.30
C LEU A 210 -4.72 18.56 4.54
N HIS A 211 -4.76 17.27 4.19
CA HIS A 211 -5.80 16.67 3.33
C HIS A 211 -5.96 17.40 1.98
N GLU A 212 -4.85 17.90 1.43
CA GLU A 212 -4.81 18.62 0.16
C GLU A 212 -4.57 17.65 -1.01
N GLU A 213 -5.62 17.35 -1.77
CA GLU A 213 -5.54 16.44 -2.91
C GLU A 213 -4.79 17.05 -4.12
N GLY A 214 -4.96 18.34 -4.34
CA GLY A 214 -4.36 19.00 -5.50
C GLY A 214 -2.85 18.82 -5.63
N PRO A 215 -2.04 19.01 -4.57
CA PRO A 215 -0.61 18.70 -4.62
C PRO A 215 -0.31 17.23 -4.91
N LEU A 216 -1.09 16.28 -4.36
CA LEU A 216 -0.91 14.84 -4.61
C LEU A 216 -1.18 14.49 -6.08
N LEU A 217 -2.24 15.02 -6.66
CA LEU A 217 -2.63 14.78 -8.05
C LEU A 217 -1.61 15.35 -9.05
N ARG A 218 -0.98 16.47 -8.70
CA ARG A 218 0.05 17.10 -9.54
C ARG A 218 1.48 16.67 -9.21
N ALA A 219 1.68 15.81 -8.22
CA ALA A 219 3.00 15.45 -7.74
C ALA A 219 3.89 14.94 -8.89
N LEU A 220 3.41 13.96 -9.64
CA LEU A 220 4.17 13.32 -10.74
C LEU A 220 4.41 14.23 -11.94
N SER A 221 3.59 15.26 -12.17
CA SER A 221 3.75 16.18 -13.29
C SER A 221 4.77 17.29 -13.04
N SER A 222 5.23 17.47 -11.81
CA SER A 222 6.28 18.43 -11.45
C SER A 222 7.68 17.93 -11.84
N ASP A 223 8.65 18.84 -11.97
CA ASP A 223 10.06 18.47 -12.23
C ASP A 223 10.62 17.60 -11.08
N ALA A 224 10.30 17.94 -9.85
CA ALA A 224 10.68 17.16 -8.68
C ALA A 224 10.02 15.77 -8.69
N GLY A 225 8.77 15.68 -9.13
CA GLY A 225 8.05 14.42 -9.26
C GLY A 225 8.65 13.50 -10.33
N ARG A 226 8.99 14.04 -11.49
CA ARG A 226 9.67 13.27 -12.55
C ARG A 226 11.05 12.77 -12.12
N LEU A 227 11.73 13.51 -11.26
CA LEU A 227 13.00 13.07 -10.69
C LEU A 227 12.78 12.01 -9.59
N ALA A 228 11.78 12.22 -8.74
CA ALA A 228 11.43 11.27 -7.67
C ALA A 228 10.88 9.94 -8.22
N HIS A 229 10.16 10.00 -9.33
CA HIS A 229 9.49 8.87 -9.96
C HIS A 229 9.74 8.87 -11.48
N PRO A 230 10.82 8.21 -11.95
CA PRO A 230 11.02 7.99 -13.39
C PRO A 230 9.87 7.21 -14.05
N THR A 231 9.18 6.38 -13.26
CA THR A 231 7.93 5.69 -13.60
C THR A 231 6.91 5.90 -12.47
N PRO A 232 5.60 6.02 -12.78
CA PRO A 232 4.60 6.44 -11.79
C PRO A 232 4.17 5.35 -10.80
N ASP A 233 4.45 4.09 -11.12
CA ASP A 233 3.93 2.89 -10.46
C ASP A 233 4.05 2.90 -8.93
N HIS A 234 5.18 3.34 -8.39
CA HIS A 234 5.43 3.35 -6.93
C HIS A 234 4.75 4.50 -6.18
N PHE A 235 4.36 5.57 -6.87
CA PHE A 235 3.60 6.66 -6.25
C PHE A 235 2.08 6.39 -6.24
N LEU A 236 1.57 5.76 -7.30
CA LEU A 236 0.13 5.60 -7.51
C LEU A 236 -0.60 4.88 -6.37
N PRO A 237 -0.04 3.86 -5.68
CA PRO A 237 -0.69 3.25 -4.51
C PRO A 237 -1.09 4.26 -3.43
N LEU A 238 -0.33 5.35 -3.25
CA LEU A 238 -0.66 6.41 -2.31
C LEU A 238 -2.02 7.04 -2.61
N LEU A 239 -2.38 7.22 -3.88
CA LEU A 239 -3.66 7.81 -4.29
C LEU A 239 -4.84 6.92 -3.92
N TYR A 240 -4.67 5.58 -3.98
CA TYR A 240 -5.67 4.65 -3.48
C TYR A 240 -5.83 4.76 -1.97
N ALA A 241 -4.73 4.86 -1.22
CA ALA A 241 -4.77 5.03 0.23
C ALA A 241 -5.41 6.37 0.63
N ALA A 242 -4.99 7.47 -0.01
CA ALA A 242 -5.56 8.79 0.23
C ALA A 242 -7.05 8.84 -0.12
N GLY A 243 -7.46 8.22 -1.25
CA GLY A 243 -8.87 8.12 -1.64
C GLY A 243 -9.72 7.30 -0.66
N ALA A 244 -9.17 6.21 -0.11
CA ALA A 244 -9.85 5.36 0.87
C ALA A 244 -9.90 5.98 2.28
N SER A 245 -9.13 7.04 2.54
CA SER A 245 -9.20 7.81 3.78
C SER A 245 -10.43 8.72 3.81
N ARG A 246 -10.72 9.27 4.99
CA ARG A 246 -11.79 10.26 5.19
C ARG A 246 -11.20 11.52 5.82
N ALA A 247 -11.89 12.64 5.65
CA ALA A 247 -11.44 13.93 6.14
C ALA A 247 -11.21 13.97 7.67
N GLU A 248 -11.95 13.13 8.42
CA GLU A 248 -11.81 13.01 9.87
C GLU A 248 -10.70 12.06 10.33
N ASP A 249 -10.08 11.32 9.42
CA ASP A 249 -9.00 10.40 9.78
C ASP A 249 -7.73 11.18 10.17
N ALA A 250 -7.16 10.85 11.31
CA ALA A 250 -5.85 11.39 11.67
C ALA A 250 -4.77 10.78 10.76
N VAL A 251 -3.92 11.65 10.18
CA VAL A 251 -2.75 11.23 9.41
C VAL A 251 -1.55 11.06 10.35
N ARG A 252 -0.88 9.92 10.24
CA ARG A 252 0.33 9.60 11.01
C ARG A 252 1.37 8.98 10.11
N PHE A 253 2.64 9.23 10.42
CA PHE A 253 3.78 8.66 9.71
C PHE A 253 4.54 7.70 10.65
N PRO A 254 4.11 6.43 10.75
CA PRO A 254 4.73 5.48 11.67
C PRO A 254 6.15 5.07 11.28
N ILE A 255 6.52 5.26 10.03
CA ILE A 255 7.88 5.02 9.51
C ILE A 255 8.27 6.21 8.66
N GLU A 256 9.51 6.69 8.85
CA GLU A 256 10.10 7.79 8.09
C GLU A 256 11.56 7.49 7.77
N GLY A 257 12.08 8.13 6.74
CA GLY A 257 13.47 8.00 6.32
C GLY A 257 13.63 7.44 4.91
N PHE A 258 14.86 7.18 4.54
CA PHE A 258 15.23 6.72 3.20
C PHE A 258 16.10 5.47 3.28
N ASP A 259 15.83 4.52 2.40
CA ASP A 259 16.70 3.41 2.08
C ASP A 259 17.44 3.71 0.77
N MET A 260 18.68 3.20 0.64
CA MET A 260 19.50 3.39 -0.57
C MET A 260 19.49 4.85 -1.10
N SER A 261 19.51 5.83 -0.19
CA SER A 261 19.53 7.28 -0.48
C SER A 261 18.25 7.85 -1.13
N SER A 262 17.57 7.16 -2.03
CA SER A 262 16.42 7.71 -2.78
C SER A 262 15.20 6.79 -2.87
N LEU A 263 15.06 5.88 -1.91
CA LEU A 263 13.83 5.12 -1.69
C LEU A 263 13.20 5.60 -0.38
N SER A 264 12.12 6.37 -0.45
CA SER A 264 11.44 6.82 0.77
C SER A 264 10.72 5.66 1.44
N MET A 265 11.08 5.39 2.69
CA MET A 265 10.43 4.38 3.53
C MET A 265 9.22 4.95 4.29
N ARG A 266 8.90 6.23 4.07
CA ARG A 266 7.76 6.85 4.71
C ARG A 266 6.51 6.02 4.51
N SER A 267 5.90 5.66 5.62
CA SER A 267 4.61 4.98 5.65
C SER A 267 3.57 5.90 6.25
N VAL A 268 2.34 5.77 5.80
CA VAL A 268 1.23 6.66 6.20
C VAL A 268 0.09 5.80 6.72
N ARG A 269 -0.43 6.16 7.89
CA ARG A 269 -1.64 5.59 8.46
C ARG A 269 -2.71 6.67 8.52
N PHE A 270 -3.90 6.36 8.00
CA PHE A 270 -5.11 7.16 8.12
C PHE A 270 -6.10 6.46 9.06
N GLY A 271 -6.44 7.15 10.19
CA GLY A 271 -7.31 6.62 11.22
C GLY A 271 -6.66 5.75 12.28
#